data_c3c6def6e8e37afd906e53eb0c740738
#
_entry.id   c3c6def6e8e37afd906e53eb0c740738
#
_cell.length_a   1.000
_cell.length_b   1.000
_cell.length_c   1.000
_cell.angle_alpha   90.00
_cell.angle_beta   90.00
_cell.angle_gamma   90.00
#
_symmetry.space_group_name_H-M   'P 1'
#
loop_
_entity.id
_entity.type
_entity.pdbx_description
1 polymer ?
#
loop_
_entity_poly.entity_id
_entity_poly.type
_entity_poly.pdbx_seq_one_letter_code
_entity_poly.pdbx_strand_id
1 'polypeptide(L)'
;FDPYASSRETTEGTVFSVTGGDWDSLVSEIGESKEERIIVNMGPQHPSTHGVLRLVLELEGETVTEVRTGIGYLHTGIEKNIEFRNWTQAVTFVTRMDYLSPIFNETAYCLAVEKLLGITNDIPERASVIRVLMMELNRISSHMVALGTGALELGAMGPMFFAFREREAVLDAFEEISGLRMNMAYIRPGGVSQDLPPGMNLKLRELVKTLRKNFKDNATLLIGNTIWMKRTEGIGYLDLAGCTTLGITGPVLRSTGLPWDLRKMQPYCG
;
A
#
# COMPACT_ATOMS: atom_id res chain seq x y z
N PHE A 1 -5.54 -28.54 -6.87
CA PHE A 1 -5.68 -27.43 -7.84
C PHE A 1 -4.40 -26.59 -7.78
N ASP A 2 -3.57 -26.67 -8.81
CA ASP A 2 -2.35 -25.87 -8.94
C ASP A 2 -2.73 -24.60 -9.71
N PRO A 3 -2.80 -23.42 -9.07
CA PRO A 3 -3.16 -22.17 -9.73
C PRO A 3 -2.12 -21.72 -10.77
N TYR A 4 -0.96 -22.36 -10.83
CA TYR A 4 0.14 -22.01 -11.73
C TYR A 4 0.33 -23.03 -12.87
N ALA A 5 -0.52 -24.04 -12.98
CA ALA A 5 -0.43 -25.04 -14.04
C ALA A 5 -0.50 -24.46 -15.45
N SER A 6 -1.18 -23.32 -15.63
CA SER A 6 -1.29 -22.62 -16.93
C SER A 6 -0.08 -21.76 -17.29
N SER A 7 0.84 -21.48 -16.36
CA SER A 7 2.04 -20.69 -16.63
C SER A 7 3.17 -21.51 -17.26
N ARG A 8 3.02 -22.81 -17.36
CA ARG A 8 4.02 -23.74 -17.93
C ARG A 8 4.14 -23.66 -19.46
N GLU A 9 3.16 -23.07 -20.14
CA GLU A 9 3.10 -23.12 -21.61
C GLU A 9 3.63 -21.88 -22.34
N THR A 10 4.04 -20.81 -21.65
CA THR A 10 4.31 -19.51 -22.28
C THR A 10 5.77 -19.05 -22.28
N THR A 11 6.71 -19.81 -21.74
CA THR A 11 8.13 -19.45 -21.73
C THR A 11 8.97 -20.50 -22.46
N GLU A 12 9.74 -20.08 -23.47
CA GLU A 12 10.83 -20.87 -24.02
C GLU A 12 11.92 -20.99 -22.94
N GLY A 13 11.90 -22.08 -22.19
CA GLY A 13 12.82 -22.38 -21.11
C GLY A 13 12.20 -23.29 -20.06
N THR A 14 13.04 -23.97 -19.28
CA THR A 14 12.56 -24.85 -18.23
C THR A 14 11.97 -24.02 -17.09
N VAL A 15 10.66 -24.10 -16.88
CA VAL A 15 9.95 -23.38 -15.81
C VAL A 15 9.91 -24.26 -14.57
N PHE A 16 10.58 -23.84 -13.51
CA PHE A 16 10.55 -24.51 -12.22
C PHE A 16 9.43 -23.93 -11.35
N SER A 17 8.44 -24.75 -11.01
CA SER A 17 7.38 -24.38 -10.06
C SER A 17 7.76 -24.91 -8.70
N VAL A 18 8.08 -24.03 -7.75
CA VAL A 18 8.39 -24.40 -6.37
C VAL A 18 7.16 -24.21 -5.53
N THR A 19 6.35 -25.25 -5.40
CA THR A 19 5.41 -25.43 -4.30
C THR A 19 6.16 -26.16 -3.18
N GLY A 20 5.98 -25.74 -1.92
CA GLY A 20 6.76 -26.27 -0.81
C GLY A 20 6.67 -27.81 -0.72
N GLY A 21 7.77 -28.48 -1.02
CA GLY A 21 7.91 -29.94 -1.12
C GLY A 21 8.81 -30.39 -2.27
N ASP A 22 8.96 -29.60 -3.33
CA ASP A 22 9.71 -29.99 -4.55
C ASP A 22 11.17 -29.48 -4.53
N TRP A 23 11.72 -29.18 -3.36
CA TRP A 23 13.09 -28.66 -3.24
C TRP A 23 14.12 -29.68 -3.74
N ASP A 24 13.94 -30.96 -3.44
CA ASP A 24 14.88 -32.02 -3.83
C ASP A 24 14.91 -32.28 -5.34
N SER A 25 13.76 -32.19 -6.01
CA SER A 25 13.70 -32.28 -7.48
C SER A 25 14.36 -31.08 -8.15
N LEU A 26 14.18 -29.91 -7.60
CA LEU A 26 14.76 -28.65 -8.09
C LEU A 26 16.30 -28.64 -7.96
N VAL A 27 16.83 -29.13 -6.86
CA VAL A 27 18.26 -29.28 -6.61
C VAL A 27 18.88 -30.32 -7.56
N SER A 28 18.17 -31.39 -7.89
CA SER A 28 18.65 -32.40 -8.82
C SER A 28 18.71 -31.90 -10.26
N GLU A 29 17.76 -31.05 -10.70
CA GLU A 29 17.72 -30.43 -12.02
C GLU A 29 18.80 -29.36 -12.19
N ILE A 30 19.11 -28.60 -11.15
CA ILE A 30 20.19 -27.58 -11.15
C ILE A 30 21.56 -28.25 -11.31
N GLY A 31 21.78 -29.45 -10.76
CA GLY A 31 23.03 -30.20 -10.86
C GLY A 31 23.38 -30.62 -12.30
N GLU A 32 22.45 -30.59 -13.24
CA GLU A 32 22.66 -30.94 -14.65
C GLU A 32 22.90 -29.72 -15.57
N SER A 33 22.64 -28.49 -15.09
CA SER A 33 22.87 -27.27 -15.89
C SER A 33 24.36 -26.85 -15.84
N LYS A 34 24.95 -26.61 -16.98
CA LYS A 34 26.37 -26.15 -17.12
C LYS A 34 26.58 -24.67 -16.76
N GLU A 35 25.53 -23.95 -16.42
CA GLU A 35 25.56 -22.54 -15.98
C GLU A 35 25.34 -22.49 -14.49
N GLU A 36 26.23 -21.84 -13.73
CA GLU A 36 26.09 -21.63 -12.28
C GLU A 36 24.96 -20.63 -11.97
N ARG A 37 23.71 -21.07 -12.12
CA ARG A 37 22.53 -20.33 -11.73
C ARG A 37 22.08 -20.76 -10.34
N ILE A 38 21.85 -19.79 -9.48
CA ILE A 38 21.39 -20.02 -8.11
C ILE A 38 19.94 -19.59 -8.01
N ILE A 39 19.08 -20.46 -7.48
CA ILE A 39 17.69 -20.12 -7.16
C ILE A 39 17.57 -19.85 -5.66
N VAL A 40 17.12 -18.65 -5.33
CA VAL A 40 16.96 -18.19 -3.95
C VAL A 40 15.50 -17.86 -3.67
N ASN A 41 14.96 -18.40 -2.57
CA ASN A 41 13.68 -17.96 -2.03
C ASN A 41 13.89 -16.80 -1.06
N MET A 42 13.32 -15.64 -1.37
CA MET A 42 13.26 -14.48 -0.50
C MET A 42 11.82 -14.29 0.00
N GLY A 43 11.62 -14.43 1.30
CA GLY A 43 10.30 -14.36 1.93
C GLY A 43 9.51 -15.69 1.88
N PRO A 44 8.28 -15.71 2.48
CA PRO A 44 7.57 -14.55 3.04
C PRO A 44 8.18 -13.98 4.33
N GLN A 45 8.91 -14.77 5.13
CA GLN A 45 9.61 -14.26 6.31
C GLN A 45 10.91 -13.57 5.91
N HIS A 46 10.83 -12.32 5.49
CA HIS A 46 11.97 -11.48 5.14
C HIS A 46 11.58 -10.00 5.32
N PRO A 47 12.45 -9.13 5.83
CA PRO A 47 12.13 -7.70 6.00
C PRO A 47 11.69 -7.01 4.71
N SER A 48 12.38 -7.26 3.60
CA SER A 48 12.07 -6.64 2.30
C SER A 48 10.80 -7.17 1.63
N THR A 49 10.26 -8.28 2.10
CA THR A 49 9.00 -8.85 1.61
C THR A 49 7.82 -8.62 2.58
N HIS A 50 8.07 -7.82 3.61
CA HIS A 50 7.09 -7.41 4.62
C HIS A 50 6.38 -8.58 5.34
N GLY A 51 6.99 -9.78 5.33
CA GLY A 51 6.45 -10.99 5.95
C GLY A 51 5.34 -11.69 5.17
N VAL A 52 4.96 -11.19 3.99
CA VAL A 52 3.76 -11.65 3.26
C VAL A 52 3.96 -11.88 1.76
N LEU A 53 5.11 -11.50 1.21
CA LEU A 53 5.45 -11.71 -0.20
C LEU A 53 6.55 -12.76 -0.33
N ARG A 54 6.35 -13.73 -1.18
CA ARG A 54 7.40 -14.68 -1.60
C ARG A 54 7.95 -14.27 -2.94
N LEU A 55 9.27 -14.17 -3.04
CA LEU A 55 9.99 -13.99 -4.30
C LEU A 55 10.87 -15.21 -4.53
N VAL A 56 10.78 -15.82 -5.69
CA VAL A 56 11.72 -16.81 -6.18
C VAL A 56 12.62 -16.11 -7.18
N LEU A 57 13.89 -15.97 -6.83
CA LEU A 57 14.88 -15.24 -7.59
C LEU A 57 15.81 -16.24 -8.29
N GLU A 58 16.03 -16.07 -9.59
CA GLU A 58 17.10 -16.71 -10.31
C GLU A 58 18.27 -15.74 -10.42
N LEU A 59 19.45 -16.17 -9.99
CA LEU A 59 20.65 -15.36 -9.91
C LEU A 59 21.75 -15.95 -10.77
N GLU A 60 22.42 -15.08 -11.53
CA GLU A 60 23.72 -15.35 -12.16
C GLU A 60 24.77 -14.52 -11.42
N GLY A 61 25.52 -15.17 -10.54
CA GLY A 61 26.31 -14.48 -9.53
C GLY A 61 25.44 -13.66 -8.60
N GLU A 62 25.56 -12.33 -8.61
CA GLU A 62 24.73 -11.40 -7.83
C GLU A 62 23.65 -10.68 -8.69
N THR A 63 23.60 -11.00 -9.99
CA THR A 63 22.61 -10.39 -10.88
C THR A 63 21.34 -11.21 -10.90
N VAL A 64 20.19 -10.55 -10.65
CA VAL A 64 18.87 -11.17 -10.77
C VAL A 64 18.52 -11.27 -12.25
N THR A 65 18.35 -12.48 -12.74
CA THR A 65 17.97 -12.76 -14.13
C THR A 65 16.47 -12.97 -14.29
N GLU A 66 15.84 -13.60 -13.30
CA GLU A 66 14.39 -13.81 -13.28
C GLU A 66 13.82 -13.64 -11.86
N VAL A 67 12.60 -13.13 -11.79
CA VAL A 67 11.83 -12.98 -10.53
C VAL A 67 10.45 -13.57 -10.73
N ARG A 68 10.06 -14.51 -9.85
CA ARG A 68 8.70 -15.04 -9.77
C ARG A 68 8.10 -14.69 -8.43
N THR A 69 6.88 -14.14 -8.44
CA THR A 69 6.20 -13.71 -7.24
C THR A 69 5.17 -14.74 -6.78
N GLY A 70 5.21 -15.09 -5.49
CA GLY A 70 4.16 -15.85 -4.81
C GLY A 70 3.35 -14.91 -3.91
N ILE A 71 2.08 -14.70 -4.25
CA ILE A 71 1.13 -13.90 -3.46
C ILE A 71 0.11 -14.80 -2.78
N GLY A 72 -0.72 -14.22 -1.89
CA GLY A 72 -1.79 -14.97 -1.21
C GLY A 72 -1.54 -15.22 0.28
N TYR A 73 -0.34 -14.95 0.78
CA TYR A 73 -0.02 -15.11 2.20
C TYR A 73 -0.78 -14.15 3.13
N LEU A 74 -1.39 -13.10 2.58
CA LEU A 74 -2.24 -12.14 3.28
C LEU A 74 -3.73 -12.27 2.89
N HIS A 75 -4.08 -13.28 2.10
CA HIS A 75 -5.47 -13.50 1.68
C HIS A 75 -6.31 -14.01 2.84
N THR A 76 -7.36 -13.27 3.20
CA THR A 76 -8.26 -13.57 4.32
C THR A 76 -9.71 -13.84 3.89
N GLY A 77 -9.97 -13.93 2.58
CA GLY A 77 -11.29 -14.20 2.02
C GLY A 77 -12.31 -13.08 2.29
N ILE A 78 -11.86 -11.83 2.24
CA ILE A 78 -12.67 -10.64 2.55
C ILE A 78 -13.92 -10.59 1.68
N GLU A 79 -13.80 -10.81 0.37
CA GLU A 79 -14.91 -10.76 -0.59
C GLU A 79 -16.01 -11.75 -0.19
N LYS A 80 -15.63 -12.98 0.13
CA LYS A 80 -16.58 -14.03 0.53
C LYS A 80 -17.24 -13.72 1.87
N ASN A 81 -16.48 -13.19 2.81
CA ASN A 81 -17.01 -12.80 4.12
C ASN A 81 -18.02 -11.65 4.04
N ILE A 82 -17.82 -10.69 3.13
CA ILE A 82 -18.71 -9.53 2.95
C ILE A 82 -20.07 -9.94 2.40
N GLU A 83 -20.18 -10.99 1.59
CA GLU A 83 -21.46 -11.50 1.04
C GLU A 83 -22.52 -11.76 2.12
N PHE A 84 -22.11 -12.11 3.33
CA PHE A 84 -22.98 -12.44 4.46
C PHE A 84 -23.13 -11.30 5.48
N ARG A 85 -22.69 -10.11 5.13
CA ARG A 85 -22.73 -8.94 6.03
C ARG A 85 -23.68 -7.88 5.51
N ASN A 86 -24.24 -7.07 6.44
CA ASN A 86 -24.90 -5.83 6.02
C ASN A 86 -23.87 -4.76 5.65
N TRP A 87 -24.33 -3.68 5.01
CA TRP A 87 -23.46 -2.62 4.51
C TRP A 87 -22.55 -2.02 5.60
N THR A 88 -23.07 -1.80 6.80
CA THR A 88 -22.30 -1.22 7.92
C THR A 88 -21.26 -2.21 8.46
N GLN A 89 -21.62 -3.49 8.57
CA GLN A 89 -20.68 -4.53 9.02
C GLN A 89 -19.55 -4.75 8.02
N ALA A 90 -19.83 -4.65 6.73
CA ALA A 90 -18.83 -4.84 5.68
C ALA A 90 -17.72 -3.78 5.74
N VAL A 91 -17.98 -2.56 6.26
CA VAL A 91 -16.94 -1.55 6.46
C VAL A 91 -15.77 -2.08 7.28
N THR A 92 -16.04 -2.90 8.29
CA THR A 92 -14.97 -3.48 9.15
C THR A 92 -14.05 -4.44 8.40
N PHE A 93 -14.48 -4.99 7.26
CA PHE A 93 -13.67 -5.85 6.41
C PHE A 93 -12.86 -5.03 5.41
N VAL A 94 -13.48 -4.06 4.74
CA VAL A 94 -12.80 -3.26 3.72
C VAL A 94 -11.67 -2.42 4.30
N THR A 95 -11.82 -1.94 5.53
CA THR A 95 -10.78 -1.17 6.23
C THR A 95 -9.46 -1.96 6.41
N ARG A 96 -9.49 -3.29 6.27
CA ARG A 96 -8.33 -4.19 6.41
C ARG A 96 -7.69 -4.61 5.09
N MET A 97 -8.19 -4.15 3.94
CA MET A 97 -7.61 -4.46 2.63
C MET A 97 -6.23 -3.81 2.49
N ASP A 98 -6.18 -2.50 2.30
CA ASP A 98 -4.97 -1.71 2.45
C ASP A 98 -4.97 -1.07 3.84
N TYR A 99 -4.36 -1.74 4.81
CA TYR A 99 -4.35 -1.29 6.20
C TYR A 99 -3.46 -0.07 6.46
N LEU A 100 -2.70 0.40 5.48
CA LEU A 100 -2.01 1.69 5.51
C LEU A 100 -2.91 2.85 5.07
N SER A 101 -3.97 2.56 4.33
CA SER A 101 -4.94 3.54 3.81
C SER A 101 -6.38 3.15 4.15
N PRO A 102 -6.69 2.75 5.41
CA PRO A 102 -8.01 2.22 5.79
C PRO A 102 -9.15 3.19 5.49
N ILE A 103 -8.96 4.49 5.72
CA ILE A 103 -9.98 5.51 5.44
C ILE A 103 -10.32 5.60 3.95
N PHE A 104 -9.35 5.39 3.05
CA PHE A 104 -9.63 5.37 1.61
C PHE A 104 -10.44 4.14 1.21
N ASN A 105 -10.15 2.96 1.80
CA ASN A 105 -10.93 1.75 1.57
C ASN A 105 -12.38 1.95 2.02
N GLU A 106 -12.57 2.50 3.23
CA GLU A 106 -13.88 2.83 3.78
C GLU A 106 -14.63 3.81 2.87
N THR A 107 -13.95 4.86 2.42
CA THR A 107 -14.55 5.88 1.55
C THR A 107 -14.99 5.28 0.22
N ALA A 108 -14.13 4.53 -0.46
CA ALA A 108 -14.45 3.91 -1.75
C ALA A 108 -15.67 2.99 -1.64
N TYR A 109 -15.69 2.16 -0.59
CA TYR A 109 -16.81 1.28 -0.31
C TYR A 109 -18.11 2.06 -0.02
N CYS A 110 -18.05 3.05 0.87
CA CYS A 110 -19.24 3.84 1.24
C CYS A 110 -19.80 4.62 0.06
N LEU A 111 -18.95 5.23 -0.77
CA LEU A 111 -19.38 5.93 -1.98
C LEU A 111 -20.10 4.98 -2.98
N ALA A 112 -19.58 3.74 -3.12
CA ALA A 112 -20.24 2.75 -3.98
C ALA A 112 -21.62 2.34 -3.43
N VAL A 113 -21.73 2.09 -2.12
CA VAL A 113 -22.99 1.76 -1.46
C VAL A 113 -23.98 2.92 -1.52
N GLU A 114 -23.53 4.14 -1.24
CA GLU A 114 -24.36 5.36 -1.28
C GLU A 114 -24.91 5.62 -2.70
N LYS A 115 -24.09 5.39 -3.71
CA LYS A 115 -24.53 5.46 -5.11
C LYS A 115 -25.57 4.38 -5.44
N LEU A 116 -25.36 3.16 -4.98
CA LEU A 116 -26.30 2.05 -5.17
C LEU A 116 -27.65 2.32 -4.48
N LEU A 117 -27.63 2.90 -3.28
CA LEU A 117 -28.84 3.26 -2.53
C LEU A 117 -29.49 4.56 -2.99
N GLY A 118 -28.84 5.34 -3.85
CA GLY A 118 -29.34 6.63 -4.34
C GLY A 118 -29.30 7.77 -3.33
N ILE A 119 -28.53 7.63 -2.24
CA ILE A 119 -28.46 8.61 -1.13
C ILE A 119 -27.24 9.54 -1.20
N THR A 120 -26.53 9.56 -2.32
CA THR A 120 -25.29 10.36 -2.48
C THR A 120 -25.50 11.84 -2.16
N ASN A 121 -26.67 12.40 -2.51
CA ASN A 121 -26.99 13.81 -2.28
C ASN A 121 -27.54 14.09 -0.86
N ASP A 122 -27.79 13.06 -0.09
CA ASP A 122 -28.35 13.19 1.28
C ASP A 122 -27.25 13.22 2.34
N ILE A 123 -25.98 13.07 1.93
CA ILE A 123 -24.84 13.09 2.84
C ILE A 123 -24.67 14.51 3.40
N PRO A 124 -24.65 14.69 4.74
CA PRO A 124 -24.43 15.99 5.33
C PRO A 124 -23.09 16.60 4.91
N GLU A 125 -23.07 17.88 4.53
CA GLU A 125 -21.85 18.60 4.14
C GLU A 125 -20.72 18.46 5.19
N ARG A 126 -21.08 18.56 6.47
CA ARG A 126 -20.11 18.38 7.56
C ARG A 126 -19.46 17.00 7.55
N ALA A 127 -20.22 15.96 7.26
CA ALA A 127 -19.67 14.59 7.14
C ALA A 127 -18.71 14.47 5.94
N SER A 128 -19.05 15.10 4.82
CA SER A 128 -18.16 15.15 3.64
C SER A 128 -16.84 15.85 3.96
N VAL A 129 -16.88 16.99 4.64
CA VAL A 129 -15.65 17.71 5.07
C VAL A 129 -14.80 16.87 6.03
N ILE A 130 -15.43 16.18 6.98
CA ILE A 130 -14.73 15.30 7.92
C ILE A 130 -14.11 14.11 7.16
N ARG A 131 -14.81 13.52 6.20
CA ARG A 131 -14.25 12.46 5.36
C ARG A 131 -12.97 12.92 4.65
N VAL A 132 -12.99 14.10 4.03
CA VAL A 132 -11.80 14.68 3.36
C VAL A 132 -10.67 14.90 4.36
N LEU A 133 -10.95 15.47 5.52
CA LEU A 133 -9.96 15.66 6.58
C LEU A 133 -9.29 14.34 6.99
N MET A 134 -10.09 13.31 7.25
CA MET A 134 -9.60 12.00 7.65
C MET A 134 -8.79 11.32 6.53
N MET A 135 -9.24 11.43 5.28
CA MET A 135 -8.49 10.92 4.13
C MET A 135 -7.13 11.58 3.98
N GLU A 136 -7.03 12.89 4.11
CA GLU A 136 -5.74 13.59 3.96
C GLU A 136 -4.79 13.31 5.13
N LEU A 137 -5.29 13.18 6.35
CA LEU A 137 -4.48 12.70 7.48
C LEU A 137 -4.00 11.26 7.23
N ASN A 138 -4.87 10.39 6.73
CA ASN A 138 -4.50 9.03 6.39
C ASN A 138 -3.46 8.98 5.25
N ARG A 139 -3.58 9.85 4.25
CA ARG A 139 -2.58 9.99 3.19
C ARG A 139 -1.20 10.36 3.75
N ILE A 140 -1.13 11.33 4.65
CA ILE A 140 0.12 11.70 5.33
C ILE A 140 0.69 10.51 6.08
N SER A 141 -0.12 9.84 6.88
CA SER A 141 0.28 8.64 7.64
C SER A 141 0.81 7.52 6.73
N SER A 142 0.14 7.25 5.62
CA SER A 142 0.55 6.24 4.63
C SER A 142 1.88 6.62 3.95
N HIS A 143 2.04 7.88 3.55
CA HIS A 143 3.28 8.37 2.95
C HIS A 143 4.47 8.29 3.91
N MET A 144 4.25 8.51 5.21
CA MET A 144 5.31 8.33 6.22
C MET A 144 5.80 6.89 6.29
N VAL A 145 4.89 5.91 6.19
CA VAL A 145 5.30 4.50 6.10
C VAL A 145 6.09 4.24 4.83
N ALA A 146 5.58 4.67 3.68
CA ALA A 146 6.24 4.44 2.39
C ALA A 146 7.66 5.03 2.35
N LEU A 147 7.84 6.25 2.82
CA LEU A 147 9.16 6.90 2.87
C LEU A 147 10.08 6.27 3.91
N GLY A 148 9.55 5.97 5.11
CA GLY A 148 10.34 5.39 6.19
C GLY A 148 10.82 3.98 5.87
N THR A 149 9.94 3.09 5.42
CA THR A 149 10.28 1.71 5.06
C THR A 149 11.11 1.63 3.79
N GLY A 150 10.83 2.45 2.78
CA GLY A 150 11.65 2.54 1.58
C GLY A 150 13.08 3.01 1.90
N ALA A 151 13.25 3.96 2.82
CA ALA A 151 14.56 4.37 3.30
C ALA A 151 15.28 3.22 4.02
N LEU A 152 14.57 2.50 4.88
CA LEU A 152 15.10 1.35 5.62
C LEU A 152 15.60 0.26 4.66
N GLU A 153 14.83 -0.09 3.64
CA GLU A 153 15.19 -1.09 2.64
C GLU A 153 16.43 -0.70 1.82
N LEU A 154 16.66 0.60 1.64
CA LEU A 154 17.87 1.13 1.02
C LEU A 154 19.01 1.37 2.04
N GLY A 155 18.88 0.89 3.27
CA GLY A 155 19.91 0.93 4.31
C GLY A 155 19.92 2.20 5.16
N ALA A 156 18.92 3.07 5.06
CA ALA A 156 18.82 4.32 5.83
C ALA A 156 17.79 4.20 6.97
N MET A 157 18.21 3.78 8.16
CA MET A 157 17.34 3.58 9.32
C MET A 157 16.83 4.90 9.93
N GLY A 158 17.62 5.97 9.89
CA GLY A 158 17.28 7.26 10.52
C GLY A 158 15.95 7.84 10.05
N PRO A 159 15.70 7.97 8.73
CA PRO A 159 14.44 8.48 8.20
C PRO A 159 13.21 7.68 8.65
N MET A 160 13.35 6.36 8.89
CA MET A 160 12.26 5.53 9.40
C MET A 160 11.79 6.01 10.78
N PHE A 161 12.73 6.26 11.72
CA PHE A 161 12.36 6.72 13.06
C PHE A 161 11.65 8.07 13.03
N PHE A 162 12.12 9.00 12.21
CA PHE A 162 11.48 10.31 12.06
C PHE A 162 10.10 10.19 11.43
N ALA A 163 9.95 9.41 10.35
CA ALA A 163 8.67 9.19 9.70
C ALA A 163 7.64 8.54 10.63
N PHE A 164 8.05 7.55 11.41
CA PHE A 164 7.17 6.88 12.36
C PHE A 164 6.79 7.75 13.55
N ARG A 165 7.66 8.66 14.01
CA ARG A 165 7.30 9.67 15.01
C ARG A 165 6.15 10.56 14.52
N GLU A 166 6.21 11.04 13.27
CA GLU A 166 5.15 11.85 12.69
C GLU A 166 3.85 11.04 12.49
N ARG A 167 4.01 9.79 12.06
CA ARG A 167 2.88 8.86 11.93
C ARG A 167 2.17 8.64 13.25
N GLU A 168 2.91 8.43 14.36
CA GLU A 168 2.32 8.25 15.69
C GLU A 168 1.40 9.40 16.06
N ALA A 169 1.82 10.64 15.84
CA ALA A 169 0.98 11.81 16.13
C ALA A 169 -0.33 11.82 15.32
N VAL A 170 -0.33 11.29 14.11
CA VAL A 170 -1.56 11.13 13.31
C VAL A 170 -2.42 9.99 13.85
N LEU A 171 -1.80 8.86 14.25
CA LEU A 171 -2.54 7.73 14.83
C LEU A 171 -3.20 8.09 16.17
N ASP A 172 -2.55 8.91 16.99
CA ASP A 172 -3.14 9.44 18.24
C ASP A 172 -4.38 10.30 17.94
N ALA A 173 -4.32 11.13 16.89
CA ALA A 173 -5.49 11.87 16.44
C ALA A 173 -6.62 10.95 15.95
N PHE A 174 -6.31 9.87 15.23
CA PHE A 174 -7.31 8.88 14.82
C PHE A 174 -7.95 8.18 16.02
N GLU A 175 -7.16 7.80 17.01
CA GLU A 175 -7.66 7.17 18.23
C GLU A 175 -8.61 8.10 18.99
N GLU A 176 -8.25 9.38 19.10
CA GLU A 176 -9.12 10.37 19.78
C GLU A 176 -10.43 10.60 19.01
N ILE A 177 -10.42 10.56 17.66
CA ILE A 177 -11.60 10.78 16.83
C ILE A 177 -12.49 9.54 16.75
N SER A 178 -11.89 8.36 16.58
CA SER A 178 -12.61 7.13 16.24
C SER A 178 -12.59 6.05 17.33
N GLY A 179 -11.71 6.19 18.32
CA GLY A 179 -11.44 5.17 19.32
C GLY A 179 -10.40 4.12 18.89
N LEU A 180 -9.90 4.19 17.65
CA LEU A 180 -8.95 3.24 17.08
C LEU A 180 -7.81 3.96 16.36
N ARG A 181 -6.61 3.46 16.53
CA ARG A 181 -5.40 3.96 15.84
C ARG A 181 -5.38 3.59 14.36
N MET A 182 -5.86 2.41 14.03
CA MET A 182 -5.93 1.85 12.67
C MET A 182 -7.25 1.09 12.50
N ASN A 183 -7.65 0.86 11.24
CA ASN A 183 -8.85 0.10 10.88
C ASN A 183 -10.11 0.62 11.57
N MET A 184 -10.34 1.93 11.49
CA MET A 184 -11.27 2.69 12.32
C MET A 184 -12.75 2.35 12.06
N ALA A 185 -13.12 1.93 10.85
CA ALA A 185 -14.51 1.82 10.41
C ALA A 185 -15.33 3.10 10.74
N TYR A 186 -14.68 4.23 10.53
CA TYR A 186 -15.19 5.55 10.90
C TYR A 186 -16.12 6.13 9.83
N ILE A 187 -15.76 5.95 8.54
CA ILE A 187 -16.62 6.32 7.43
C ILE A 187 -17.66 5.22 7.25
N ARG A 188 -18.93 5.64 7.19
CA ARG A 188 -20.07 4.71 7.08
C ARG A 188 -21.03 5.18 5.99
N PRO A 189 -21.80 4.27 5.37
CA PRO A 189 -22.86 4.69 4.45
C PRO A 189 -23.77 5.74 5.11
N GLY A 190 -23.90 6.89 4.45
CA GLY A 190 -24.67 8.03 4.98
C GLY A 190 -23.84 9.09 5.71
N GLY A 191 -22.52 8.89 5.92
CA GLY A 191 -21.68 9.90 6.55
C GLY A 191 -20.48 9.33 7.30
N VAL A 192 -20.38 9.66 8.59
CA VAL A 192 -19.35 9.22 9.54
C VAL A 192 -19.99 8.67 10.80
N SER A 193 -19.25 7.86 11.58
CA SER A 193 -19.81 7.20 12.76
C SER A 193 -20.16 8.16 13.89
N GLN A 194 -19.42 9.25 14.01
CA GLN A 194 -19.61 10.30 15.03
C GLN A 194 -18.93 11.59 14.59
N ASP A 195 -19.36 12.71 15.18
CA ASP A 195 -18.73 14.01 14.94
C ASP A 195 -17.36 14.10 15.61
N LEU A 196 -16.56 15.11 15.24
CA LEU A 196 -15.29 15.38 15.90
C LEU A 196 -15.49 15.71 17.39
N PRO A 197 -14.65 15.18 18.29
CA PRO A 197 -14.68 15.52 19.69
C PRO A 197 -14.52 17.04 19.93
N PRO A 198 -15.08 17.59 21.02
CA PRO A 198 -14.90 18.99 21.37
C PRO A 198 -13.41 19.39 21.46
N GLY A 199 -13.04 20.47 20.83
CA GLY A 199 -11.65 20.96 20.81
C GLY A 199 -10.71 20.28 19.82
N MET A 200 -11.12 19.22 19.12
CA MET A 200 -10.30 18.49 18.16
C MET A 200 -9.78 19.38 17.01
N ASN A 201 -10.55 20.35 16.56
CA ASN A 201 -10.13 21.30 15.54
C ASN A 201 -8.88 22.10 15.92
N LEU A 202 -8.70 22.44 17.19
CA LEU A 202 -7.49 23.13 17.68
C LEU A 202 -6.30 22.15 17.71
N LYS A 203 -6.49 20.94 18.20
CA LYS A 203 -5.46 19.90 18.21
C LYS A 203 -4.97 19.57 16.80
N LEU A 204 -5.88 19.43 15.85
CA LEU A 204 -5.53 19.17 14.44
C LEU A 204 -4.75 20.34 13.82
N ARG A 205 -5.05 21.59 14.15
CA ARG A 205 -4.26 22.74 13.68
C ARG A 205 -2.83 22.70 14.21
N GLU A 206 -2.64 22.34 15.47
CA GLU A 206 -1.30 22.21 16.05
C GLU A 206 -0.56 20.98 15.48
N LEU A 207 -1.25 19.86 15.27
CA LEU A 207 -0.71 18.70 14.58
C LEU A 207 -0.19 19.08 13.18
N VAL A 208 -1.00 19.77 12.37
CA VAL A 208 -0.59 20.22 11.02
C VAL A 208 0.61 21.15 11.06
N LYS A 209 0.71 22.05 12.03
CA LYS A 209 1.92 22.92 12.19
C LYS A 209 3.15 22.08 12.48
N THR A 210 3.03 21.10 13.39
CA THR A 210 4.12 20.20 13.75
C THR A 210 4.56 19.36 12.56
N LEU A 211 3.63 18.74 11.84
CA LEU A 211 3.91 17.97 10.63
C LEU A 211 4.62 18.79 9.56
N ARG A 212 4.16 20.03 9.29
CA ARG A 212 4.81 20.94 8.32
C ARG A 212 6.24 21.32 8.72
N LYS A 213 6.50 21.50 10.02
CA LYS A 213 7.84 21.80 10.52
C LYS A 213 8.76 20.60 10.30
N ASN A 214 8.32 19.42 10.73
CA ASN A 214 9.13 18.22 10.77
C ASN A 214 9.31 17.58 9.37
N PHE A 215 8.38 17.81 8.45
CA PHE A 215 8.50 17.35 7.06
C PHE A 215 9.77 17.85 6.36
N LYS A 216 10.25 19.05 6.70
CA LYS A 216 11.50 19.58 6.14
C LYS A 216 12.70 18.73 6.53
N ASP A 217 12.73 18.24 7.76
CA ASP A 217 13.82 17.39 8.25
C ASP A 217 13.82 16.04 7.50
N ASN A 218 12.65 15.42 7.36
CA ASN A 218 12.49 14.19 6.58
C ASN A 218 12.88 14.38 5.10
N ALA A 219 12.46 15.48 4.49
CA ALA A 219 12.80 15.78 3.10
C ALA A 219 14.32 15.97 2.93
N THR A 220 14.98 16.63 3.85
CA THR A 220 16.44 16.85 3.80
C THR A 220 17.20 15.53 3.94
N LEU A 221 16.74 14.62 4.81
CA LEU A 221 17.37 13.32 5.02
C LEU A 221 17.29 12.39 3.81
N LEU A 222 16.25 12.51 2.98
CA LEU A 222 16.01 11.65 1.83
C LEU A 222 16.38 12.34 0.51
N ILE A 223 15.73 13.45 0.16
CA ILE A 223 15.83 14.11 -1.15
C ILE A 223 17.22 14.67 -1.39
N GLY A 224 17.90 15.18 -0.34
CA GLY A 224 19.27 15.70 -0.42
C GLY A 224 20.36 14.65 -0.28
N ASN A 225 20.00 13.38 -0.05
CA ASN A 225 20.98 12.33 0.19
C ASN A 225 21.47 11.72 -1.12
N THR A 226 22.77 11.90 -1.41
CA THR A 226 23.40 11.41 -2.65
C THR A 226 23.39 9.88 -2.76
N ILE A 227 23.44 9.14 -1.64
CA ILE A 227 23.36 7.67 -1.63
C ILE A 227 21.94 7.24 -2.03
N TRP A 228 20.92 7.86 -1.45
CA TRP A 228 19.53 7.62 -1.80
C TRP A 228 19.30 7.87 -3.31
N MET A 229 19.70 9.03 -3.80
CA MET A 229 19.54 9.38 -5.23
C MET A 229 20.21 8.37 -6.15
N LYS A 230 21.47 7.99 -5.88
CA LYS A 230 22.20 7.02 -6.70
C LYS A 230 21.59 5.61 -6.66
N ARG A 231 20.87 5.26 -5.60
CA ARG A 231 20.23 3.94 -5.47
C ARG A 231 18.82 3.90 -6.07
N THR A 232 18.25 5.05 -6.40
CA THR A 232 16.89 5.17 -6.93
C THR A 232 16.85 5.71 -8.36
N GLU A 233 17.79 6.56 -8.74
CA GLU A 233 17.83 7.17 -10.07
C GLU A 233 18.09 6.12 -11.16
N GLY A 234 17.18 6.07 -12.13
CA GLY A 234 17.26 5.12 -13.26
C GLY A 234 16.88 3.68 -12.90
N ILE A 235 16.49 3.42 -11.65
CA ILE A 235 16.07 2.08 -11.19
C ILE A 235 14.55 1.99 -11.18
N GLY A 236 14.00 0.87 -11.66
CA GLY A 236 12.55 0.63 -11.70
C GLY A 236 11.81 1.61 -12.60
N TYR A 237 12.44 2.06 -13.68
CA TYR A 237 11.82 2.98 -14.63
C TYR A 237 10.58 2.36 -15.27
N LEU A 238 9.47 3.09 -15.22
CA LEU A 238 8.21 2.72 -15.84
C LEU A 238 7.67 3.90 -16.64
N ASP A 239 7.55 3.72 -17.95
CA ASP A 239 7.04 4.73 -18.85
C ASP A 239 5.50 4.79 -18.85
N LEU A 240 4.95 5.75 -19.61
CA LEU A 240 3.49 5.92 -19.71
C LEU A 240 2.79 4.69 -20.32
N ALA A 241 3.42 4.07 -21.31
CA ALA A 241 2.86 2.88 -21.96
C ALA A 241 2.79 1.70 -20.98
N GLY A 242 3.85 1.46 -20.22
CA GLY A 242 3.89 0.47 -19.15
C GLY A 242 2.86 0.75 -18.06
N CYS A 243 2.77 2.00 -17.59
CA CYS A 243 1.74 2.40 -16.61
C CYS A 243 0.33 2.10 -17.11
N THR A 244 0.05 2.41 -18.37
CA THR A 244 -1.28 2.20 -18.96
C THR A 244 -1.59 0.70 -19.10
N THR A 245 -0.62 -0.09 -19.57
CA THR A 245 -0.77 -1.54 -19.75
C THR A 245 -0.99 -2.26 -18.42
N LEU A 246 -0.29 -1.84 -17.37
CA LEU A 246 -0.38 -2.45 -16.04
C LEU A 246 -1.48 -1.84 -15.16
N GLY A 247 -2.24 -0.84 -15.66
CA GLY A 247 -3.27 -0.17 -14.89
C GLY A 247 -2.74 0.64 -13.70
N ILE A 248 -1.52 1.15 -13.77
CA ILE A 248 -0.89 1.94 -12.72
C ILE A 248 -1.53 3.32 -12.63
N THR A 249 -1.78 3.75 -11.41
CA THR A 249 -2.37 5.08 -11.09
C THR A 249 -1.52 5.80 -10.04
N GLY A 250 -1.99 6.97 -9.61
CA GLY A 250 -1.39 7.73 -8.52
C GLY A 250 -0.04 8.38 -8.85
N PRO A 251 0.86 8.49 -7.86
CA PRO A 251 2.14 9.19 -8.04
C PRO A 251 3.02 8.62 -9.14
N VAL A 252 3.05 7.29 -9.32
CA VAL A 252 3.84 6.64 -10.36
C VAL A 252 3.36 7.04 -11.75
N LEU A 253 2.03 7.01 -12.00
CA LEU A 253 1.47 7.48 -13.26
C LEU A 253 1.77 8.96 -13.50
N ARG A 254 1.60 9.82 -12.48
CA ARG A 254 1.88 11.25 -12.60
C ARG A 254 3.36 11.55 -12.86
N SER A 255 4.27 10.71 -12.39
CA SER A 255 5.70 10.86 -12.67
C SER A 255 6.06 10.67 -14.15
N THR A 256 5.21 9.98 -14.93
CA THR A 256 5.38 9.85 -16.39
C THR A 256 5.02 11.12 -17.18
N GLY A 257 4.48 12.14 -16.50
CA GLY A 257 4.02 13.39 -17.11
C GLY A 257 2.50 13.45 -17.37
N LEU A 258 1.76 12.37 -17.19
CA LEU A 258 0.30 12.39 -17.29
C LEU A 258 -0.33 12.96 -16.01
N PRO A 259 -0.96 14.17 -16.05
CA PRO A 259 -1.46 14.84 -14.84
C PRO A 259 -2.82 14.31 -14.38
N TRP A 260 -3.03 13.00 -14.45
CA TRP A 260 -4.29 12.38 -14.05
C TRP A 260 -4.40 12.24 -12.53
N ASP A 261 -5.31 12.99 -11.95
CA ASP A 261 -5.59 12.99 -10.50
C ASP A 261 -7.10 13.10 -10.28
N LEU A 262 -7.70 12.07 -9.66
CA LEU A 262 -9.14 12.04 -9.40
C LEU A 262 -9.64 13.22 -8.56
N ARG A 263 -8.82 13.74 -7.65
CA ARG A 263 -9.17 14.91 -6.85
C ARG A 263 -9.38 16.19 -7.68
N LYS A 264 -8.82 16.23 -8.90
CA LYS A 264 -8.95 17.34 -9.86
C LYS A 264 -9.93 17.02 -10.98
N MET A 265 -9.87 15.79 -11.50
CA MET A 265 -10.64 15.40 -12.69
C MET A 265 -12.07 14.98 -12.34
N GLN A 266 -12.26 14.35 -11.19
CA GLN A 266 -13.55 13.87 -10.71
C GLN A 266 -13.58 13.93 -9.18
N PRO A 267 -13.70 15.13 -8.57
CA PRO A 267 -13.70 15.30 -7.13
C PRO A 267 -14.77 14.44 -6.45
N TYR A 268 -14.48 13.99 -5.25
CA TYR A 268 -15.35 13.17 -4.42
C TYR A 268 -15.36 13.70 -2.99
N CYS A 269 -16.49 13.58 -2.31
CA CYS A 269 -16.73 14.07 -0.94
C CYS A 269 -16.62 15.62 -0.79
N GLY A 270 -16.84 16.38 -1.87
CA GLY A 270 -16.83 17.84 -1.81
C GLY A 270 -16.02 18.50 -2.89
#